data_7c5d70c05d8537373c6dc1b98a17b4b7
#
_entry.id   7c5d70c05d8537373c6dc1b98a17b4b7
#
_cell.length_a   1.000
_cell.length_b   1.000
_cell.length_c   1.000
_cell.angle_alpha   90.00
_cell.angle_beta   90.00
_cell.angle_gamma   90.00
#
_symmetry.space_group_name_H-M   'P 1'
#
loop_
_entity.id
_entity.type
_entity.pdbx_description
1 polymer ?
#
loop_
_entity_poly.entity_id
_entity_poly.type
_entity_poly.pdbx_seq_one_letter_code
_entity_poly.pdbx_strand_id
1 'polypeptide(L)'
;VVIINGDNSTVEILKFQIVSNGFDPICYGSKDKRNIILNIDEVNNGIEVLSLIEGEEQRFKLNTTAIHFAINALGALIVAKTLDCDILKACESLEEWLPSVGRGSVKKINLSQIGFIELIDDGYNANPVSMSAALDTLSKNKAKRKIAILGDMKELGSSEIDYHQKIASLAVISKLDCIHTVGPLMGYLHNILPEKKRGFHFSKSRDILPLLDRILEGGDCLLIKASLSVGMQEVSNAISSLECPE
;
A
#
# COMPACT_ATOMS: atom_id res chain seq x y z
N VAL A 1 -15.33 12.79 -21.17
CA VAL A 1 -14.38 11.67 -21.26
C VAL A 1 -14.47 10.85 -19.98
N VAL A 2 -14.44 9.52 -20.08
CA VAL A 2 -14.42 8.60 -18.92
C VAL A 2 -13.17 7.74 -19.04
N ILE A 3 -12.34 7.74 -18.01
CA ILE A 3 -11.10 6.96 -17.95
C ILE A 3 -11.25 5.90 -16.87
N ILE A 4 -10.98 4.62 -17.19
CA ILE A 4 -11.19 3.50 -16.29
C ILE A 4 -9.98 2.56 -16.22
N ASN A 5 -9.69 2.08 -15.01
CA ASN A 5 -8.70 1.02 -14.82
C ASN A 5 -9.28 -0.31 -15.28
N GLY A 6 -8.71 -0.88 -16.36
CA GLY A 6 -9.12 -2.14 -16.97
C GLY A 6 -8.76 -3.40 -16.17
N ASP A 7 -7.92 -3.27 -15.12
CA ASP A 7 -7.54 -4.40 -14.27
C ASP A 7 -8.52 -4.62 -13.10
N ASN A 8 -9.51 -3.73 -12.95
CA ASN A 8 -10.54 -3.89 -11.93
C ASN A 8 -11.48 -5.06 -12.29
N SER A 9 -11.83 -5.89 -11.32
CA SER A 9 -12.75 -7.02 -11.50
C SER A 9 -14.15 -6.63 -11.97
N THR A 10 -14.57 -5.38 -11.74
CA THR A 10 -15.88 -4.83 -12.15
C THR A 10 -15.82 -4.05 -13.46
N VAL A 11 -14.71 -4.08 -14.19
CA VAL A 11 -14.48 -3.27 -15.39
C VAL A 11 -15.54 -3.47 -16.47
N GLU A 12 -15.98 -4.70 -16.69
CA GLU A 12 -16.99 -4.99 -17.72
C GLU A 12 -18.37 -4.40 -17.37
N ILE A 13 -18.74 -4.37 -16.08
CA ILE A 13 -19.96 -3.71 -15.62
C ILE A 13 -19.85 -2.20 -15.84
N LEU A 14 -18.71 -1.60 -15.52
CA LEU A 14 -18.46 -0.17 -15.73
C LEU A 14 -18.49 0.20 -17.21
N LYS A 15 -17.82 -0.58 -18.07
CA LYS A 15 -17.85 -0.37 -19.52
C LYS A 15 -19.28 -0.43 -20.06
N PHE A 16 -20.04 -1.45 -19.68
CA PHE A 16 -21.42 -1.57 -20.12
C PHE A 16 -22.25 -0.33 -19.73
N GLN A 17 -22.14 0.14 -18.51
CA GLN A 17 -22.86 1.33 -18.06
C GLN A 17 -22.41 2.59 -18.80
N ILE A 18 -21.11 2.79 -19.03
CA ILE A 18 -20.55 3.93 -19.71
C ILE A 18 -21.05 3.98 -21.16
N VAL A 19 -20.94 2.86 -21.89
CA VAL A 19 -21.38 2.75 -23.29
C VAL A 19 -22.90 2.91 -23.42
N SER A 20 -23.68 2.32 -22.49
CA SER A 20 -25.14 2.46 -22.47
C SER A 20 -25.60 3.91 -22.25
N ASN A 21 -24.76 4.75 -21.65
CA ASN A 21 -25.00 6.19 -21.51
C ASN A 21 -24.38 7.05 -22.63
N GLY A 22 -23.93 6.41 -23.73
CA GLY A 22 -23.43 7.12 -24.91
C GLY A 22 -22.01 7.65 -24.81
N PHE A 23 -21.20 7.13 -23.88
CA PHE A 23 -19.80 7.49 -23.74
C PHE A 23 -18.88 6.37 -24.19
N ASP A 24 -17.68 6.73 -24.68
CA ASP A 24 -16.63 5.78 -25.02
C ASP A 24 -15.50 5.89 -23.98
N PRO A 25 -15.24 4.83 -23.18
CA PRO A 25 -14.24 4.91 -22.13
C PRO A 25 -12.83 4.73 -22.67
N ILE A 26 -11.90 5.54 -22.16
CA ILE A 26 -10.46 5.28 -22.28
C ILE A 26 -10.07 4.28 -21.19
N CYS A 27 -9.64 3.09 -21.60
CA CYS A 27 -9.15 2.07 -20.66
C CYS A 27 -7.64 2.16 -20.50
N TYR A 28 -7.14 1.74 -19.32
CA TYR A 28 -5.72 1.52 -19.08
C TYR A 28 -5.51 0.33 -18.15
N GLY A 29 -4.30 -0.24 -18.17
CA GLY A 29 -3.98 -1.40 -17.31
C GLY A 29 -3.33 -2.54 -18.08
N SER A 30 -3.12 -3.69 -17.46
CA SER A 30 -2.31 -4.81 -17.97
C SER A 30 -2.85 -5.46 -19.26
N LYS A 31 -4.11 -5.26 -19.58
CA LYS A 31 -4.78 -5.81 -20.76
C LYS A 31 -4.97 -4.79 -21.89
N ASP A 32 -4.70 -3.52 -21.65
CA ASP A 32 -4.78 -2.49 -22.67
C ASP A 32 -3.55 -2.53 -23.58
N LYS A 33 -3.73 -2.17 -24.88
CA LYS A 33 -2.63 -2.19 -25.86
C LYS A 33 -2.01 -0.82 -26.09
N ARG A 34 -2.68 0.25 -25.67
CA ARG A 34 -2.28 1.63 -25.91
C ARG A 34 -1.93 2.38 -24.64
N ASN A 35 -2.49 1.94 -23.50
CA ASN A 35 -2.34 2.58 -22.19
C ASN A 35 -1.93 1.52 -21.16
N ILE A 36 -0.66 1.13 -21.16
CA ILE A 36 -0.14 0.01 -20.40
C ILE A 36 1.24 0.32 -19.83
N ILE A 37 1.56 -0.28 -18.69
CA ILE A 37 2.93 -0.33 -18.18
C ILE A 37 3.66 -1.48 -18.88
N LEU A 38 4.77 -1.17 -19.54
CA LEU A 38 5.63 -2.13 -20.24
C LEU A 38 6.69 -2.74 -19.31
N ASN A 39 7.30 -1.90 -18.46
CA ASN A 39 8.33 -2.32 -17.52
C ASN A 39 8.34 -1.43 -16.27
N ILE A 40 8.79 -1.99 -15.16
CA ILE A 40 9.07 -1.28 -13.91
C ILE A 40 10.43 -1.77 -13.41
N ASP A 41 11.40 -0.86 -13.31
CA ASP A 41 12.72 -1.12 -12.77
C ASP A 41 12.87 -0.45 -11.40
N GLU A 42 13.39 -1.18 -10.42
CA GLU A 42 13.78 -0.59 -9.14
C GLU A 42 15.05 0.24 -9.34
N VAL A 43 14.99 1.49 -8.88
CA VAL A 43 16.12 2.43 -8.90
C VAL A 43 16.38 2.95 -7.48
N ASN A 44 17.47 3.69 -7.30
CA ASN A 44 17.77 4.30 -6.01
C ASN A 44 16.59 5.17 -5.54
N ASN A 45 16.02 4.80 -4.40
CA ASN A 45 14.90 5.47 -3.73
C ASN A 45 13.55 5.44 -4.45
N GLY A 46 13.32 4.54 -5.43
CA GLY A 46 12.05 4.50 -6.12
C GLY A 46 11.96 3.50 -7.25
N ILE A 47 11.10 3.80 -8.21
CA ILE A 47 10.91 3.01 -9.43
C ILE A 47 10.97 3.90 -10.68
N GLU A 48 11.53 3.37 -11.76
CA GLU A 48 11.42 3.90 -13.11
C GLU A 48 10.42 3.06 -13.90
N VAL A 49 9.49 3.74 -14.55
CA VAL A 49 8.38 3.11 -15.26
C VAL A 49 8.47 3.43 -16.74
N LEU A 50 8.44 2.39 -17.59
CA LEU A 50 8.22 2.49 -19.02
C LEU A 50 6.77 2.14 -19.32
N SER A 51 6.06 3.01 -20.00
CA SER A 51 4.63 2.85 -20.32
C SER A 51 4.32 3.24 -21.76
N LEU A 52 3.17 2.79 -22.25
CA LEU A 52 2.51 3.40 -23.41
C LEU A 52 1.36 4.29 -22.92
N ILE A 53 1.25 5.47 -23.50
CA ILE A 53 0.13 6.38 -23.33
C ILE A 53 -0.37 6.73 -24.72
N GLU A 54 -1.59 6.31 -25.06
CA GLU A 54 -2.16 6.38 -26.41
C GLU A 54 -1.28 5.74 -27.50
N GLY A 55 -0.46 4.75 -27.11
CA GLY A 55 0.44 4.01 -27.99
C GLY A 55 1.83 4.65 -28.17
N GLU A 56 2.10 5.78 -27.52
CA GLU A 56 3.41 6.43 -27.47
C GLU A 56 4.19 6.05 -26.21
N GLU A 57 5.47 5.73 -26.35
CA GLU A 57 6.33 5.41 -25.19
C GLU A 57 6.57 6.64 -24.34
N GLN A 58 6.35 6.46 -23.02
CA GLN A 58 6.63 7.46 -22.01
C GLN A 58 7.40 6.82 -20.85
N ARG A 59 8.37 7.57 -20.31
CA ARG A 59 9.14 7.19 -19.13
C ARG A 59 8.89 8.18 -18.00
N PHE A 60 8.71 7.68 -16.79
CA PHE A 60 8.60 8.50 -15.60
C PHE A 60 9.16 7.80 -14.38
N LYS A 61 9.53 8.57 -13.38
CA LYS A 61 10.02 8.06 -12.10
C LYS A 61 9.06 8.40 -10.98
N LEU A 62 9.05 7.52 -9.98
CA LEU A 62 8.30 7.71 -8.74
C LEU A 62 9.24 7.48 -7.56
N ASN A 63 9.24 8.39 -6.59
CA ASN A 63 10.00 8.28 -5.35
C ASN A 63 9.29 7.36 -4.34
N THR A 64 8.97 6.14 -4.79
CA THR A 64 8.36 5.08 -3.98
C THR A 64 8.63 3.73 -4.63
N THR A 65 8.81 2.70 -3.83
CA THR A 65 8.95 1.31 -4.30
C THR A 65 7.60 0.57 -4.42
N ALA A 66 6.51 1.23 -4.05
CA ALA A 66 5.17 0.64 -4.08
C ALA A 66 4.58 0.66 -5.51
N ILE A 67 4.64 -0.49 -6.18
CA ILE A 67 4.29 -0.71 -7.60
C ILE A 67 2.87 -0.22 -7.96
N HIS A 68 1.91 -0.28 -7.04
CA HIS A 68 0.54 0.18 -7.33
C HIS A 68 0.46 1.68 -7.66
N PHE A 69 1.43 2.48 -7.25
CA PHE A 69 1.50 3.89 -7.65
C PHE A 69 1.86 4.07 -9.12
N ALA A 70 2.55 3.12 -9.76
CA ALA A 70 2.81 3.17 -11.19
C ALA A 70 1.50 3.13 -12.01
N ILE A 71 0.56 2.25 -11.63
CA ILE A 71 -0.76 2.18 -12.26
C ILE A 71 -1.58 3.47 -12.02
N ASN A 72 -1.51 4.03 -10.81
CA ASN A 72 -2.18 5.29 -10.50
C ASN A 72 -1.59 6.45 -11.30
N ALA A 73 -0.26 6.52 -11.41
CA ALA A 73 0.44 7.51 -12.20
C ALA A 73 0.10 7.41 -13.70
N LEU A 74 0.04 6.17 -14.26
CA LEU A 74 -0.41 5.97 -15.62
C LEU A 74 -1.81 6.55 -15.84
N GLY A 75 -2.76 6.29 -14.94
CA GLY A 75 -4.10 6.88 -15.00
C GLY A 75 -4.08 8.42 -14.96
N ALA A 76 -3.26 9.01 -14.09
CA ALA A 76 -3.11 10.46 -14.00
C ALA A 76 -2.50 11.08 -15.29
N LEU A 77 -1.50 10.41 -15.87
CA LEU A 77 -0.88 10.85 -17.12
C LEU A 77 -1.87 10.78 -18.30
N ILE A 78 -2.74 9.77 -18.35
CA ILE A 78 -3.81 9.70 -19.37
C ILE A 78 -4.81 10.84 -19.19
N VAL A 79 -5.15 11.21 -17.95
CA VAL A 79 -5.98 12.40 -17.68
C VAL A 79 -5.27 13.65 -18.20
N ALA A 80 -3.98 13.84 -17.90
CA ALA A 80 -3.19 14.97 -18.38
C ALA A 80 -3.17 15.04 -19.91
N LYS A 81 -2.93 13.91 -20.60
CA LYS A 81 -2.96 13.81 -22.07
C LYS A 81 -4.33 14.17 -22.63
N THR A 82 -5.42 13.69 -22.00
CA THR A 82 -6.80 13.98 -22.42
C THR A 82 -7.17 15.47 -22.26
N LEU A 83 -6.48 16.18 -21.38
CA LEU A 83 -6.65 17.62 -21.16
C LEU A 83 -5.65 18.47 -21.96
N ASP A 84 -4.98 17.87 -22.96
CA ASP A 84 -3.96 18.53 -23.80
C ASP A 84 -2.79 19.13 -23.01
N CYS A 85 -2.46 18.55 -21.84
CA CYS A 85 -1.28 18.94 -21.09
C CYS A 85 0.00 18.41 -21.75
N ASP A 86 1.11 19.13 -21.51
CA ASP A 86 2.44 18.67 -21.90
C ASP A 86 2.81 17.38 -21.14
N ILE A 87 2.80 16.25 -21.84
CA ILE A 87 3.00 14.92 -21.23
C ILE A 87 4.42 14.75 -20.66
N LEU A 88 5.41 15.38 -21.29
CA LEU A 88 6.79 15.29 -20.79
C LEU A 88 6.92 15.99 -19.44
N LYS A 89 6.36 17.20 -19.32
CA LYS A 89 6.31 17.92 -18.05
C LYS A 89 5.48 17.18 -16.99
N ALA A 90 4.40 16.54 -17.39
CA ALA A 90 3.60 15.73 -16.49
C ALA A 90 4.41 14.52 -15.96
N CYS A 91 5.19 13.85 -16.82
CA CYS A 91 6.11 12.78 -16.41
C CYS A 91 7.19 13.30 -15.47
N GLU A 92 7.83 14.44 -15.78
CA GLU A 92 8.85 15.06 -14.92
C GLU A 92 8.29 15.43 -13.53
N SER A 93 7.08 15.95 -13.45
CA SER A 93 6.44 16.33 -12.18
C SER A 93 6.19 15.15 -11.23
N LEU A 94 6.10 13.93 -11.76
CA LEU A 94 5.97 12.74 -10.94
C LEU A 94 7.22 12.41 -10.14
N GLU A 95 8.41 12.87 -10.55
CA GLU A 95 9.65 12.70 -9.78
C GLU A 95 9.64 13.48 -8.46
N GLU A 96 8.89 14.58 -8.41
CA GLU A 96 8.74 15.39 -7.18
C GLU A 96 7.62 14.88 -6.27
N TRP A 97 6.76 14.00 -6.80
CA TRP A 97 5.64 13.49 -6.04
C TRP A 97 6.09 12.47 -4.99
N LEU A 98 5.58 12.63 -3.78
CA LEU A 98 5.76 11.68 -2.69
C LEU A 98 4.41 11.13 -2.23
N PRO A 99 4.34 9.85 -1.85
CA PRO A 99 3.14 9.32 -1.21
C PRO A 99 2.76 10.17 0.00
N SER A 100 1.48 10.50 0.13
CA SER A 100 0.99 11.14 1.34
C SER A 100 1.20 10.25 2.56
N VAL A 101 1.36 10.86 3.72
CA VAL A 101 1.51 10.15 5.00
C VAL A 101 0.43 9.09 5.15
N GLY A 102 0.83 7.89 5.55
CA GLY A 102 -0.10 6.76 5.71
C GLY A 102 -0.47 6.02 4.42
N ARG A 103 0.17 6.34 3.29
CA ARG A 103 -0.07 5.67 1.98
C ARG A 103 1.16 4.96 1.45
N GLY A 104 1.76 4.10 2.27
CA GLY A 104 2.95 3.33 1.89
C GLY A 104 4.24 4.14 1.91
N SER A 105 4.29 5.23 2.67
CA SER A 105 5.53 5.96 2.89
C SER A 105 6.51 5.13 3.71
N VAL A 106 7.77 5.11 3.27
CA VAL A 106 8.85 4.38 3.95
C VAL A 106 9.76 5.37 4.64
N LYS A 107 10.02 5.16 5.94
CA LYS A 107 10.92 5.98 6.75
C LYS A 107 11.92 5.10 7.45
N LYS A 108 13.17 5.50 7.44
CA LYS A 108 14.21 4.92 8.30
C LYS A 108 14.30 5.76 9.57
N ILE A 109 14.03 5.15 10.72
CA ILE A 109 13.94 5.82 12.02
C ILE A 109 15.09 5.31 12.89
N ASN A 110 15.87 6.23 13.43
CA ASN A 110 16.94 5.90 14.37
C ASN A 110 16.41 5.94 15.81
N LEU A 111 16.37 4.77 16.44
CA LEU A 111 15.95 4.61 17.83
C LEU A 111 17.19 4.48 18.72
N SER A 112 17.44 5.44 19.61
CA SER A 112 18.68 5.63 20.35
C SER A 112 19.23 4.39 21.07
N GLN A 113 18.35 3.48 21.50
CA GLN A 113 18.75 2.32 22.29
C GLN A 113 18.88 1.02 21.49
N ILE A 114 18.19 0.93 20.36
CA ILE A 114 18.09 -0.33 19.59
C ILE A 114 18.60 -0.21 18.14
N GLY A 115 18.94 1.00 17.68
CA GLY A 115 19.40 1.26 16.33
C GLY A 115 18.27 1.58 15.36
N PHE A 116 18.49 1.33 14.06
CA PHE A 116 17.53 1.71 13.02
C PHE A 116 16.41 0.68 12.86
N ILE A 117 15.21 1.18 12.58
CA ILE A 117 14.09 0.43 12.02
C ILE A 117 13.66 1.07 10.71
N GLU A 118 12.98 0.29 9.86
CA GLU A 118 12.29 0.78 8.67
C GLU A 118 10.78 0.73 8.93
N LEU A 119 10.11 1.88 8.87
CA LEU A 119 8.67 2.01 9.04
C LEU A 119 8.00 2.17 7.67
N ILE A 120 7.14 1.23 7.29
CA ILE A 120 6.22 1.32 6.16
C ILE A 120 4.88 1.79 6.72
N ASP A 121 4.58 3.09 6.58
CA ASP A 121 3.32 3.67 7.04
C ASP A 121 2.27 3.62 5.92
N ASP A 122 1.32 2.69 6.04
CA ASP A 122 0.18 2.50 5.13
C ASP A 122 -1.16 2.48 5.92
N GLY A 123 -1.20 3.28 6.99
CA GLY A 123 -2.31 3.35 7.95
C GLY A 123 -3.50 4.23 7.53
N TYR A 124 -3.52 4.79 6.31
CA TYR A 124 -4.58 5.67 5.85
C TYR A 124 -5.84 4.92 5.41
N ASN A 125 -5.69 3.80 4.69
CA ASN A 125 -6.82 3.00 4.24
C ASN A 125 -6.42 1.53 4.03
N ALA A 126 -7.41 0.62 4.20
CA ALA A 126 -7.20 -0.79 3.98
C ALA A 126 -8.43 -1.45 3.34
N ASN A 127 -8.16 -2.30 2.37
CA ASN A 127 -9.09 -3.27 1.81
C ASN A 127 -8.33 -4.58 1.54
N PRO A 128 -9.01 -5.70 1.24
CA PRO A 128 -8.36 -7.00 1.06
C PRO A 128 -7.23 -7.01 0.04
N VAL A 129 -7.38 -6.29 -1.08
CA VAL A 129 -6.38 -6.22 -2.15
C VAL A 129 -5.16 -5.44 -1.69
N SER A 130 -5.35 -4.24 -1.13
CA SER A 130 -4.25 -3.41 -0.65
C SER A 130 -3.54 -4.02 0.56
N MET A 131 -4.26 -4.74 1.42
CA MET A 131 -3.69 -5.48 2.55
C MET A 131 -2.76 -6.58 2.05
N SER A 132 -3.20 -7.38 1.09
CA SER A 132 -2.37 -8.43 0.48
C SER A 132 -1.12 -7.86 -0.20
N ALA A 133 -1.26 -6.76 -0.94
CA ALA A 133 -0.14 -6.09 -1.63
C ALA A 133 0.90 -5.54 -0.64
N ALA A 134 0.46 -4.92 0.46
CA ALA A 134 1.36 -4.39 1.48
C ALA A 134 2.12 -5.51 2.23
N LEU A 135 1.44 -6.61 2.55
CA LEU A 135 2.06 -7.79 3.15
C LEU A 135 3.07 -8.45 2.19
N ASP A 136 2.78 -8.50 0.90
CA ASP A 136 3.72 -8.99 -0.12
C ASP A 136 4.97 -8.10 -0.19
N THR A 137 4.81 -6.79 -0.18
CA THR A 137 5.92 -5.82 -0.11
C THR A 137 6.77 -6.04 1.14
N LEU A 138 6.16 -6.13 2.32
CA LEU A 138 6.88 -6.42 3.56
C LEU A 138 7.63 -7.75 3.48
N SER A 139 7.01 -8.79 2.90
CA SER A 139 7.61 -10.13 2.80
C SER A 139 8.91 -10.17 1.99
N LYS A 140 9.06 -9.26 1.03
CA LYS A 140 10.23 -9.12 0.15
C LYS A 140 11.33 -8.24 0.74
N ASN A 141 11.03 -7.51 1.82
CA ASN A 141 12.03 -6.70 2.50
C ASN A 141 13.18 -7.56 3.04
N LYS A 142 14.41 -7.02 3.04
CA LYS A 142 15.64 -7.70 3.47
C LYS A 142 15.95 -7.51 4.96
N ALA A 143 15.06 -6.88 5.71
CA ALA A 143 15.22 -6.65 7.14
C ALA A 143 15.38 -7.97 7.92
N LYS A 144 16.04 -7.86 9.08
CA LYS A 144 16.25 -8.98 9.99
C LYS A 144 14.94 -9.58 10.51
N ARG A 145 13.99 -8.71 10.87
CA ARG A 145 12.62 -9.09 11.26
C ARG A 145 11.62 -8.29 10.44
N LYS A 146 10.53 -8.94 10.07
CA LYS A 146 9.40 -8.38 9.31
C LYS A 146 8.16 -8.43 10.17
N ILE A 147 7.77 -7.28 10.69
CA ILE A 147 6.69 -7.12 11.65
C ILE A 147 5.51 -6.40 10.99
N ALA A 148 4.29 -6.88 11.20
CA ALA A 148 3.09 -6.18 10.77
C ALA A 148 2.21 -5.79 11.95
N ILE A 149 1.68 -4.57 11.95
CA ILE A 149 0.60 -4.12 12.82
C ILE A 149 -0.60 -3.85 11.91
N LEU A 150 -1.58 -4.74 11.96
CA LEU A 150 -2.73 -4.74 11.08
C LEU A 150 -3.99 -4.33 11.84
N GLY A 151 -4.65 -3.29 11.40
CA GLY A 151 -5.94 -2.86 11.93
C GLY A 151 -7.11 -3.20 11.00
N ASP A 152 -8.32 -3.09 11.54
CA ASP A 152 -9.55 -3.43 10.83
C ASP A 152 -9.64 -2.81 9.45
N MET A 153 -10.12 -3.59 8.50
CA MET A 153 -10.61 -3.13 7.20
C MET A 153 -12.10 -2.82 7.32
N LYS A 154 -12.50 -1.61 6.97
CA LYS A 154 -13.90 -1.17 7.04
C LYS A 154 -14.58 -1.21 5.66
N GLU A 155 -15.89 -1.03 5.65
CA GLU A 155 -16.71 -0.93 4.42
C GLU A 155 -16.72 -2.21 3.55
N LEU A 156 -16.57 -3.38 4.17
CA LEU A 156 -16.54 -4.68 3.49
C LEU A 156 -17.90 -5.40 3.48
N GLY A 157 -18.94 -4.77 4.05
CA GLY A 157 -20.28 -5.36 4.10
C GLY A 157 -20.34 -6.66 4.91
N SER A 158 -21.28 -7.53 4.58
CA SER A 158 -21.54 -8.77 5.33
C SER A 158 -20.40 -9.79 5.33
N SER A 159 -19.42 -9.63 4.45
CA SER A 159 -18.26 -10.54 4.33
C SER A 159 -17.02 -10.05 5.08
N GLU A 160 -17.15 -9.03 5.93
CA GLU A 160 -16.02 -8.41 6.60
C GLU A 160 -15.19 -9.40 7.44
N ILE A 161 -15.83 -10.31 8.18
CA ILE A 161 -15.14 -11.34 8.98
C ILE A 161 -14.33 -12.28 8.07
N ASP A 162 -14.93 -12.76 7.00
CA ASP A 162 -14.29 -13.68 6.06
C ASP A 162 -13.05 -13.05 5.41
N TYR A 163 -13.13 -11.78 5.04
CA TYR A 163 -11.99 -11.05 4.48
C TYR A 163 -10.83 -10.93 5.47
N HIS A 164 -11.12 -10.68 6.75
CA HIS A 164 -10.07 -10.62 7.78
C HIS A 164 -9.45 -12.00 8.01
N GLN A 165 -10.26 -13.05 8.09
CA GLN A 165 -9.76 -14.41 8.27
C GLN A 165 -8.92 -14.90 7.07
N LYS A 166 -9.30 -14.54 5.84
CA LYS A 166 -8.55 -14.91 4.62
C LYS A 166 -7.10 -14.42 4.61
N ILE A 167 -6.77 -13.39 5.38
CA ILE A 167 -5.37 -12.92 5.50
C ILE A 167 -4.47 -14.04 6.03
N ALA A 168 -4.92 -14.86 6.99
CA ALA A 168 -4.14 -15.94 7.55
C ALA A 168 -3.73 -17.01 6.52
N SER A 169 -4.49 -17.16 5.44
CA SER A 169 -4.22 -18.11 4.35
C SER A 169 -3.28 -17.57 3.26
N LEU A 170 -2.88 -16.30 3.33
CA LEU A 170 -1.93 -15.74 2.37
C LEU A 170 -0.55 -16.39 2.54
N ALA A 171 0.04 -16.84 1.44
CA ALA A 171 1.35 -17.51 1.46
C ALA A 171 2.45 -16.63 2.08
N VAL A 172 2.32 -15.31 1.99
CA VAL A 172 3.28 -14.34 2.53
C VAL A 172 3.36 -14.36 4.07
N ILE A 173 2.31 -14.82 4.77
CA ILE A 173 2.28 -14.90 6.24
C ILE A 173 3.43 -15.75 6.78
N SER A 174 3.80 -16.82 6.07
CA SER A 174 4.93 -17.67 6.45
C SER A 174 6.28 -16.95 6.49
N LYS A 175 6.43 -15.87 5.70
CA LYS A 175 7.65 -15.07 5.54
C LYS A 175 7.77 -13.92 6.55
N LEU A 176 6.71 -13.62 7.29
CA LEU A 176 6.70 -12.60 8.34
C LEU A 176 7.13 -13.21 9.67
N ASP A 177 7.68 -12.39 10.55
CA ASP A 177 8.14 -12.84 11.86
C ASP A 177 7.06 -12.67 12.92
N CYS A 178 6.34 -11.56 12.93
CA CYS A 178 5.28 -11.30 13.91
C CYS A 178 4.16 -10.45 13.29
N ILE A 179 2.92 -10.71 13.71
CA ILE A 179 1.73 -9.97 13.30
C ILE A 179 0.95 -9.56 14.54
N HIS A 180 0.93 -8.26 14.80
CA HIS A 180 0.07 -7.64 15.80
C HIS A 180 -1.23 -7.21 15.14
N THR A 181 -2.33 -7.21 15.88
CA THR A 181 -3.65 -6.92 15.33
C THR A 181 -4.38 -5.90 16.19
N VAL A 182 -5.19 -5.05 15.56
CA VAL A 182 -5.92 -3.94 16.18
C VAL A 182 -7.37 -3.92 15.71
N GLY A 183 -8.29 -3.93 16.63
CA GLY A 183 -9.71 -3.82 16.37
C GLY A 183 -10.48 -5.14 16.41
N PRO A 184 -11.79 -5.08 16.56
CA PRO A 184 -12.63 -6.27 16.77
C PRO A 184 -12.63 -7.23 15.59
N LEU A 185 -12.56 -6.75 14.35
CA LEU A 185 -12.55 -7.60 13.16
C LEU A 185 -11.20 -8.30 12.98
N MET A 186 -10.10 -7.63 13.30
CA MET A 186 -8.76 -8.22 13.31
C MET A 186 -8.61 -9.27 14.43
N GLY A 187 -9.46 -9.28 15.45
CA GLY A 187 -9.54 -10.36 16.43
C GLY A 187 -9.83 -11.72 15.81
N TYR A 188 -10.66 -11.76 14.78
CA TYR A 188 -10.92 -13.01 14.03
C TYR A 188 -9.67 -13.53 13.30
N LEU A 189 -8.88 -12.65 12.71
CA LEU A 189 -7.57 -13.00 12.15
C LEU A 189 -6.64 -13.49 13.25
N HIS A 190 -6.51 -12.73 14.34
CA HIS A 190 -5.61 -13.06 15.45
C HIS A 190 -5.80 -14.47 15.96
N ASN A 191 -7.03 -14.91 16.14
CA ASN A 191 -7.38 -16.21 16.69
C ASN A 191 -6.96 -17.39 15.79
N ILE A 192 -6.83 -17.18 14.49
CA ILE A 192 -6.49 -18.23 13.51
C ILE A 192 -5.06 -18.13 12.97
N LEU A 193 -4.31 -17.06 13.30
CA LEU A 193 -2.90 -16.95 12.95
C LEU A 193 -2.11 -18.11 13.57
N PRO A 194 -1.09 -18.65 12.86
CA PRO A 194 -0.16 -19.59 13.44
C PRO A 194 0.48 -19.02 14.73
N GLU A 195 0.55 -19.79 15.79
CA GLU A 195 1.02 -19.33 17.10
C GLU A 195 2.39 -18.64 17.03
N LYS A 196 3.32 -19.17 16.24
CA LYS A 196 4.66 -18.59 16.01
C LYS A 196 4.66 -17.23 15.31
N LYS A 197 3.55 -16.84 14.69
CA LYS A 197 3.38 -15.56 13.98
C LYS A 197 2.50 -14.57 14.73
N ARG A 198 1.82 -15.05 15.77
CA ARG A 198 0.83 -14.30 16.53
C ARG A 198 1.52 -13.40 17.55
N GLY A 199 1.43 -12.09 17.34
CA GLY A 199 1.84 -11.07 18.27
C GLY A 199 0.75 -10.72 19.27
N PHE A 200 0.66 -9.46 19.67
CA PHE A 200 -0.41 -8.94 20.54
C PHE A 200 -1.67 -8.61 19.74
N HIS A 201 -2.82 -8.69 20.41
CA HIS A 201 -4.07 -8.16 19.92
C HIS A 201 -4.52 -6.99 20.81
N PHE A 202 -4.94 -5.90 20.16
CA PHE A 202 -5.35 -4.67 20.81
C PHE A 202 -6.77 -4.30 20.41
N SER A 203 -7.54 -3.75 21.35
CA SER A 203 -8.87 -3.24 21.03
C SER A 203 -8.82 -1.90 20.30
N LYS A 204 -7.83 -1.06 20.59
CA LYS A 204 -7.63 0.28 20.00
C LYS A 204 -6.15 0.51 19.67
N SER A 205 -5.90 1.39 18.70
CA SER A 205 -4.53 1.77 18.27
C SER A 205 -3.67 2.27 19.43
N ARG A 206 -4.22 3.14 20.28
CA ARG A 206 -3.51 3.71 21.44
C ARG A 206 -3.01 2.69 22.45
N ASP A 207 -3.62 1.51 22.52
CA ASP A 207 -3.24 0.45 23.45
C ASP A 207 -1.87 -0.17 23.10
N ILE A 208 -1.37 0.10 21.88
CA ILE A 208 -0.05 -0.31 21.41
C ILE A 208 1.06 0.53 22.05
N LEU A 209 0.81 1.84 22.27
CA LEU A 209 1.84 2.83 22.60
C LEU A 209 2.70 2.42 23.81
N PRO A 210 2.14 1.92 24.92
CA PRO A 210 2.94 1.49 26.08
C PRO A 210 3.79 0.24 25.83
N LEU A 211 3.58 -0.44 24.70
CA LEU A 211 4.25 -1.70 24.38
C LEU A 211 5.23 -1.59 23.20
N LEU A 212 5.47 -0.38 22.68
CA LEU A 212 6.37 -0.18 21.54
C LEU A 212 7.77 -0.72 21.82
N ASP A 213 8.31 -0.51 23.03
CA ASP A 213 9.62 -1.02 23.43
C ASP A 213 9.70 -2.56 23.48
N ARG A 214 8.54 -3.24 23.58
CA ARG A 214 8.46 -4.70 23.55
C ARG A 214 8.21 -5.26 22.16
N ILE A 215 7.72 -4.43 21.25
CA ILE A 215 7.38 -4.78 19.87
C ILE A 215 8.59 -4.58 18.96
N LEU A 216 9.29 -3.45 19.12
CA LEU A 216 10.34 -2.99 18.21
C LEU A 216 11.72 -3.53 18.62
N GLU A 217 12.49 -3.96 17.63
CA GLU A 217 13.92 -4.30 17.76
C GLU A 217 14.71 -3.68 16.63
N GLY A 218 15.99 -3.41 16.87
CA GLY A 218 16.88 -2.89 15.85
C GLY A 218 17.02 -3.81 14.64
N GLY A 219 16.86 -3.24 13.46
CA GLY A 219 16.87 -3.96 12.20
C GLY A 219 15.49 -4.44 11.74
N ASP A 220 14.40 -4.05 12.42
CA ASP A 220 13.04 -4.36 12.01
C ASP A 220 12.64 -3.60 10.74
N CYS A 221 11.82 -4.24 9.89
CA CYS A 221 10.92 -3.58 8.99
C CYS A 221 9.49 -3.75 9.50
N LEU A 222 8.87 -2.63 9.86
CA LEU A 222 7.54 -2.57 10.43
C LEU A 222 6.54 -2.03 9.41
N LEU A 223 5.50 -2.80 9.10
CA LEU A 223 4.34 -2.35 8.33
C LEU A 223 3.21 -1.97 9.29
N ILE A 224 2.65 -0.77 9.12
CA ILE A 224 1.39 -0.36 9.75
C ILE A 224 0.32 -0.22 8.68
N LYS A 225 -0.81 -0.96 8.80
CA LYS A 225 -1.89 -0.89 7.83
C LYS A 225 -3.28 -1.09 8.44
N ALA A 226 -4.17 -0.15 8.16
CA ALA A 226 -5.57 -0.18 8.63
C ALA A 226 -6.45 0.76 7.80
N SER A 227 -7.78 0.67 8.00
CA SER A 227 -8.70 1.75 7.61
C SER A 227 -8.51 2.97 8.49
N LEU A 228 -8.75 4.17 7.94
CA LEU A 228 -8.53 5.46 8.61
C LEU A 228 -9.17 5.55 10.01
N SER A 229 -10.40 5.05 10.13
CA SER A 229 -11.17 5.08 11.39
C SER A 229 -10.57 4.27 12.53
N VAL A 230 -9.57 3.41 12.27
CA VAL A 230 -8.83 2.67 13.31
C VAL A 230 -7.84 3.58 14.07
N GLY A 231 -7.40 4.68 13.43
CA GLY A 231 -6.54 5.66 14.06
C GLY A 231 -5.07 5.24 14.15
N MET A 232 -4.58 4.44 13.20
CA MET A 232 -3.18 3.95 13.22
C MET A 232 -2.15 5.04 12.99
N GLN A 233 -2.57 6.22 12.52
CA GLN A 233 -1.70 7.39 12.41
C GLN A 233 -1.09 7.80 13.76
N GLU A 234 -1.82 7.60 14.86
CA GLU A 234 -1.32 7.85 16.21
C GLU A 234 -0.10 6.96 16.53
N VAL A 235 -0.13 5.70 16.08
CA VAL A 235 0.98 4.75 16.27
C VAL A 235 2.17 5.12 15.39
N SER A 236 1.94 5.44 14.11
CA SER A 236 2.99 5.89 13.19
C SER A 236 3.68 7.16 13.68
N ASN A 237 2.92 8.12 14.19
CA ASN A 237 3.44 9.37 14.74
C ASN A 237 4.24 9.12 16.02
N ALA A 238 3.75 8.26 16.92
CA ALA A 238 4.46 7.92 18.14
C ALA A 238 5.82 7.26 17.84
N ILE A 239 5.86 6.30 16.91
CA ILE A 239 7.11 5.66 16.47
C ILE A 239 8.06 6.69 15.84
N SER A 240 7.55 7.57 14.98
CA SER A 240 8.35 8.64 14.37
C SER A 240 8.91 9.63 15.41
N SER A 241 8.18 9.88 16.51
CA SER A 241 8.66 10.77 17.59
C SER A 241 9.70 10.13 18.52
N LEU A 242 9.93 8.82 18.41
CA LEU A 242 11.04 8.14 19.09
C LEU A 242 12.37 8.34 18.37
N GLU A 243 12.38 8.98 17.20
CA GLU A 243 13.58 9.29 16.45
C GLU A 243 14.53 10.18 17.25
N CYS A 244 15.76 9.73 17.40
CA CYS A 244 16.80 10.53 18.02
C CYS A 244 17.50 11.37 16.95
N PRO A 245 17.68 12.68 17.15
CA PRO A 245 18.54 13.47 16.31
C PRO A 245 19.96 12.88 16.30
N GLU A 246 20.57 12.88 15.13
CA GLU A 246 21.99 12.48 14.93
C GLU A 246 22.95 13.37 15.72
#